data_5f011aae65c1d50963694bb1d7672a20
#
_entry.id   5f011aae65c1d50963694bb1d7672a20
#
_cell.length_a   1.000
_cell.length_b   1.000
_cell.length_c   1.000
_cell.angle_alpha   90.00
_cell.angle_beta   90.00
_cell.angle_gamma   90.00
#
_symmetry.space_group_name_H-M   'P 1'
#
loop_
_entity.id
_entity.type
_entity.pdbx_description
1 polymer ?
#
loop_
_entity_poly.entity_id
_entity_poly.type
_entity_poly.pdbx_seq_one_letter_code
_entity_poly.pdbx_strand_id
1 'polypeptide(L)'
;YSIDLNAPRLALGADGFVETLVRSGAHKYLEFKAIERTFVYADGVARAVASNRSDVFKDRGLSGGEKRALMRFLKAVHAEAMRDATGRRRSGKSGEETNVAVGAPGSEWGGDEFQTTKDDDDAEGLRVENGETMDAFLTRHGLSASLRAAVTYALALQTRADCAAATALEDLKVYILSVAKYGPQTGAC
;
A
#
# COMPACT_ATOMS: atom_id res chain seq x y z
N TYR A 1 18.20 -0.64 -23.18
CA TYR A 1 17.55 -0.73 -21.85
C TYR A 1 18.50 -0.15 -20.82
N SER A 2 17.98 0.69 -19.93
CA SER A 2 18.73 1.17 -18.78
C SER A 2 18.22 0.44 -17.54
N ILE A 3 19.13 -0.18 -16.78
CA ILE A 3 18.81 -0.89 -15.55
C ILE A 3 19.55 -0.17 -14.43
N ASP A 4 18.81 0.32 -13.44
CA ASP A 4 19.38 0.87 -12.22
C ASP A 4 19.63 -0.27 -11.22
N LEU A 5 20.91 -0.53 -10.96
CA LEU A 5 21.34 -1.58 -10.03
C LEU A 5 21.68 -1.02 -8.64
N ASN A 6 21.69 0.30 -8.50
CA ASN A 6 22.35 0.96 -7.36
C ASN A 6 21.40 1.45 -6.26
N ALA A 7 20.20 1.12 -6.22
CA ALA A 7 19.11 1.50 -5.34
C ALA A 7 18.02 2.27 -6.12
N PRO A 8 17.24 1.54 -6.90
CA PRO A 8 16.07 2.12 -7.54
C PRO A 8 15.18 2.74 -6.46
N ARG A 9 14.88 4.02 -6.58
CA ARG A 9 14.00 4.69 -5.64
C ARG A 9 12.62 4.74 -6.22
N LEU A 10 11.69 4.19 -5.48
CA LEU A 10 10.28 4.28 -5.76
C LEU A 10 9.74 5.58 -5.16
N ALA A 11 9.16 6.44 -6.00
CA ALA A 11 8.43 7.60 -5.52
C ALA A 11 6.97 7.21 -5.26
N LEU A 12 6.57 7.20 -4.00
CA LEU A 12 5.20 6.92 -3.61
C LEU A 12 4.37 8.20 -3.68
N GLY A 13 3.26 8.19 -4.42
CA GLY A 13 2.43 9.37 -4.65
C GLY A 13 1.89 10.04 -3.38
N ALA A 14 1.73 9.29 -2.29
CA ALA A 14 1.28 9.82 -1.00
C ALA A 14 2.43 10.24 -0.07
N ASP A 15 3.68 10.04 -0.50
CA ASP A 15 4.85 10.42 0.30
C ASP A 15 5.09 11.94 0.26
N GLY A 16 5.64 12.48 1.36
CA GLY A 16 6.05 13.88 1.48
C GLY A 16 7.12 14.31 0.47
N PHE A 17 7.90 13.36 -0.06
CA PHE A 17 8.84 13.62 -1.14
C PHE A 17 8.13 14.15 -2.40
N VAL A 18 7.08 13.47 -2.84
CA VAL A 18 6.30 13.89 -4.02
C VAL A 18 5.59 15.23 -3.76
N GLU A 19 5.05 15.42 -2.56
CA GLU A 19 4.47 16.71 -2.17
C GLU A 19 5.50 17.84 -2.26
N THR A 20 6.71 17.61 -1.77
CA THR A 20 7.81 18.59 -1.84
C THR A 20 8.20 18.89 -3.28
N LEU A 21 8.28 17.88 -4.14
CA LEU A 21 8.56 18.07 -5.57
C LEU A 21 7.49 18.93 -6.25
N VAL A 22 6.23 18.69 -5.95
CA VAL A 22 5.11 19.47 -6.52
C VAL A 22 5.16 20.92 -6.02
N ARG A 23 5.32 21.14 -4.72
CA ARG A 23 5.36 22.46 -4.10
C ARG A 23 6.56 23.30 -4.59
N SER A 24 7.72 22.70 -4.74
CA SER A 24 8.93 23.39 -5.24
C SER A 24 8.92 23.65 -6.75
N GLY A 25 8.01 23.01 -7.50
CA GLY A 25 8.02 23.04 -8.96
C GLY A 25 9.11 22.18 -9.61
N ALA A 26 9.91 21.46 -8.81
CA ALA A 26 11.00 20.61 -9.28
C ALA A 26 10.51 19.44 -10.16
N HIS A 27 9.25 19.01 -9.99
CA HIS A 27 8.63 17.98 -10.83
C HIS A 27 8.69 18.30 -12.33
N LYS A 28 8.77 19.58 -12.72
CA LYS A 28 8.86 20.01 -14.13
C LYS A 28 10.18 19.60 -14.80
N TYR A 29 11.19 19.28 -14.02
CA TYR A 29 12.53 18.89 -14.50
C TYR A 29 12.80 17.38 -14.37
N LEU A 30 11.81 16.62 -13.92
CA LEU A 30 11.92 15.18 -13.69
C LEU A 30 10.95 14.43 -14.59
N GLU A 31 11.39 13.31 -15.10
CA GLU A 31 10.54 12.36 -15.82
C GLU A 31 10.21 11.21 -14.88
N PHE A 32 8.94 10.94 -14.65
CA PHE A 32 8.45 9.81 -13.88
C PHE A 32 7.88 8.75 -14.82
N LYS A 33 8.16 7.49 -14.50
CA LYS A 33 7.56 6.35 -15.19
C LYS A 33 6.78 5.52 -14.17
N ALA A 34 5.53 5.22 -14.49
CA ALA A 34 4.71 4.38 -13.66
C ALA A 34 5.28 2.96 -13.61
N ILE A 35 5.27 2.36 -12.44
CA ILE A 35 5.61 0.94 -12.26
C ILE A 35 4.41 0.13 -12.69
N GLU A 36 4.58 -0.69 -13.72
CA GLU A 36 3.52 -1.56 -14.22
C GLU A 36 3.30 -2.78 -13.32
N ARG A 37 4.37 -3.35 -12.78
CA ARG A 37 4.30 -4.56 -11.96
C ARG A 37 5.46 -4.64 -10.98
N THR A 38 5.17 -5.18 -9.81
CA THR A 38 6.16 -5.56 -8.80
C THR A 38 6.26 -7.07 -8.74
N PHE A 39 7.47 -7.60 -8.54
CA PHE A 39 7.71 -9.03 -8.43
C PHE A 39 8.46 -9.33 -7.14
N VAL A 40 8.13 -10.46 -6.52
CA VAL A 40 8.92 -11.06 -5.44
C VAL A 40 9.62 -12.29 -6.00
N TYR A 41 10.93 -12.34 -5.81
CA TYR A 41 11.72 -13.51 -6.16
C TYR A 41 11.85 -14.41 -4.93
N ALA A 42 11.33 -15.63 -5.03
CA ALA A 42 11.43 -16.65 -3.99
C ALA A 42 11.50 -18.03 -4.65
N ASP A 43 12.27 -18.92 -4.05
CA ASP A 43 12.42 -20.32 -4.49
C ASP A 43 12.81 -20.45 -5.99
N GLY A 44 13.67 -19.56 -6.48
CA GLY A 44 14.11 -19.59 -7.87
C GLY A 44 13.11 -19.03 -8.88
N VAL A 45 11.98 -18.49 -8.44
CA VAL A 45 10.90 -18.00 -9.32
C VAL A 45 10.52 -16.55 -8.97
N ALA A 46 10.42 -15.69 -9.99
CA ALA A 46 9.85 -14.36 -9.86
C ALA A 46 8.32 -14.45 -10.01
N ARG A 47 7.61 -14.07 -8.96
CA ARG A 47 6.14 -14.04 -8.93
C ARG A 47 5.65 -12.61 -8.90
N ALA A 48 4.73 -12.26 -9.79
CA ALA A 48 4.09 -10.96 -9.76
C ALA A 48 3.25 -10.82 -8.49
N VAL A 49 3.32 -9.65 -7.87
CA VAL A 49 2.52 -9.31 -6.69
C VAL A 49 1.32 -8.50 -7.14
N ALA A 50 0.15 -8.89 -6.67
CA ALA A 50 -1.07 -8.15 -6.91
C ALA A 50 -1.02 -6.80 -6.19
N SER A 51 -1.04 -5.71 -6.95
CA SER A 51 -0.95 -4.34 -6.45
C SER A 51 -2.31 -3.65 -6.32
N ASN A 52 -3.36 -4.26 -6.82
CA ASN A 52 -4.73 -3.76 -6.77
C ASN A 52 -5.74 -4.91 -6.64
N ARG A 53 -6.99 -4.57 -6.36
CA ARG A 53 -8.08 -5.53 -6.17
C ARG A 53 -8.27 -6.44 -7.38
N SER A 54 -8.24 -5.88 -8.61
CA SER A 54 -8.42 -6.65 -9.84
C SER A 54 -7.34 -7.72 -10.00
N ASP A 55 -6.08 -7.39 -9.68
CA ASP A 55 -4.96 -8.32 -9.76
C ASP A 55 -5.10 -9.47 -8.74
N VAL A 56 -5.54 -9.17 -7.52
CA VAL A 56 -5.81 -10.23 -6.51
C VAL A 56 -6.82 -11.23 -7.04
N PHE A 57 -7.91 -10.77 -7.66
CA PHE A 57 -8.93 -11.68 -8.22
C PHE A 57 -8.41 -12.48 -9.41
N LYS A 58 -7.58 -11.89 -10.27
CA LYS A 58 -7.03 -12.54 -11.47
C LYS A 58 -5.87 -13.48 -11.15
N ASP A 59 -5.25 -13.35 -9.99
CA ASP A 59 -4.11 -14.21 -9.61
C ASP A 59 -4.55 -15.65 -9.45
N ARG A 60 -4.02 -16.52 -10.30
CA ARG A 60 -4.30 -17.97 -10.29
C ARG A 60 -3.43 -18.74 -9.29
N GLY A 61 -2.39 -18.11 -8.78
CA GLY A 61 -1.49 -18.71 -7.77
C GLY A 61 -2.07 -18.66 -6.35
N LEU A 62 -3.07 -17.82 -6.11
CA LEU A 62 -3.70 -17.67 -4.81
C LEU A 62 -5.00 -18.49 -4.72
N SER A 63 -5.14 -19.25 -3.64
CA SER A 63 -6.40 -19.91 -3.30
C SER A 63 -7.48 -18.89 -2.96
N GLY A 64 -8.75 -19.30 -3.04
CA GLY A 64 -9.87 -18.44 -2.67
C GLY A 64 -9.83 -17.96 -1.21
N GLY A 65 -9.25 -18.76 -0.31
CA GLY A 65 -9.03 -18.38 1.09
C GLY A 65 -7.98 -17.28 1.23
N GLU A 66 -6.84 -17.44 0.55
CA GLU A 66 -5.76 -16.44 0.54
C GLU A 66 -6.20 -15.12 -0.06
N LYS A 67 -6.97 -15.15 -1.17
CA LYS A 67 -7.54 -13.93 -1.76
C LYS A 67 -8.41 -13.18 -0.77
N ARG A 68 -9.29 -13.88 -0.04
CA ARG A 68 -10.16 -13.26 0.96
C ARG A 68 -9.35 -12.70 2.13
N ALA A 69 -8.35 -13.44 2.64
CA ALA A 69 -7.49 -12.98 3.73
C ALA A 69 -6.72 -11.71 3.34
N LEU A 70 -6.09 -11.72 2.17
CA LEU A 70 -5.35 -10.56 1.65
C LEU A 70 -6.27 -9.34 1.47
N MET A 71 -7.43 -9.53 0.85
CA MET A 71 -8.39 -8.45 0.63
C MET A 71 -8.91 -7.85 1.93
N ARG A 72 -9.23 -8.68 2.92
CA ARG A 72 -9.67 -8.22 4.25
C ARG A 72 -8.57 -7.40 4.91
N PHE A 73 -7.34 -7.89 4.90
CA PHE A 73 -6.20 -7.21 5.47
C PHE A 73 -5.94 -5.86 4.80
N LEU A 74 -5.85 -5.82 3.47
CA LEU A 74 -5.59 -4.57 2.73
C LEU A 74 -6.73 -3.56 2.88
N LYS A 75 -7.99 -4.01 2.95
CA LYS A 75 -9.15 -3.16 3.26
C LYS A 75 -9.03 -2.52 4.64
N ALA A 76 -8.61 -3.30 5.65
CA ALA A 76 -8.41 -2.79 7.00
C ALA A 76 -7.28 -1.74 7.05
N VAL A 77 -6.14 -2.00 6.38
CA VAL A 77 -5.03 -1.04 6.27
C VAL A 77 -5.48 0.25 5.57
N HIS A 78 -6.23 0.13 4.48
CA HIS A 78 -6.77 1.30 3.77
C HIS A 78 -7.70 2.13 4.66
N ALA A 79 -8.62 1.49 5.37
CA ALA A 79 -9.56 2.17 6.26
C ALA A 79 -8.83 2.90 7.39
N GLU A 80 -7.77 2.33 7.95
CA GLU A 80 -6.94 2.97 8.97
C GLU A 80 -6.14 4.13 8.38
N ALA A 81 -5.51 3.94 7.23
CA ALA A 81 -4.77 4.99 6.53
C ALA A 81 -5.66 6.21 6.21
N MET A 82 -6.90 5.99 5.81
CA MET A 82 -7.87 7.06 5.56
C MET A 82 -8.29 7.78 6.86
N ARG A 83 -8.44 7.06 7.97
CA ARG A 83 -8.71 7.68 9.28
C ARG A 83 -7.56 8.57 9.72
N ASP A 84 -6.31 8.10 9.59
CA ASP A 84 -5.10 8.86 9.94
C ASP A 84 -4.97 10.12 9.08
N ALA A 85 -5.19 10.01 7.77
CA ALA A 85 -5.16 11.14 6.85
C ALA A 85 -6.23 12.20 7.18
N THR A 86 -7.43 11.75 7.57
CA THR A 86 -8.52 12.67 7.98
C THR A 86 -8.26 13.29 9.34
N GLY A 87 -7.69 12.54 10.30
CA GLY A 87 -7.30 13.02 11.62
C GLY A 87 -6.20 14.09 11.55
N ARG A 88 -5.20 13.90 10.71
CA ARG A 88 -4.14 14.90 10.47
C ARG A 88 -4.68 16.22 9.90
N ARG A 89 -5.67 16.17 9.00
CA ARG A 89 -6.34 17.38 8.46
C ARG A 89 -7.09 18.17 9.53
N ARG A 90 -7.67 17.49 10.52
CA ARG A 90 -8.39 18.16 11.65
C ARG A 90 -7.47 18.79 12.68
N SER A 91 -6.26 18.25 12.86
CA SER A 91 -5.27 18.76 13.83
C SER A 91 -4.40 19.88 13.24
N GLY A 92 -4.28 20.00 11.93
CA GLY A 92 -3.53 21.04 11.22
C GLY A 92 -4.31 22.34 11.14
N LYS A 93 -4.09 23.25 12.09
CA LYS A 93 -4.59 24.61 12.09
C LYS A 93 -3.96 25.39 10.93
N SER A 94 -4.80 25.86 10.03
CA SER A 94 -4.62 26.94 9.04
C SER A 94 -3.27 27.04 8.30
N GLY A 95 -3.30 26.75 7.00
CA GLY A 95 -2.26 27.12 6.06
C GLY A 95 -2.61 26.63 4.67
N GLU A 96 -3.20 27.55 3.89
CA GLU A 96 -3.23 27.58 2.42
C GLU A 96 -3.72 26.31 1.71
N GLU A 97 -5.01 26.35 1.35
CA GLU A 97 -5.67 25.40 0.45
C GLU A 97 -5.01 25.48 -0.94
N THR A 98 -4.05 24.62 -1.20
CA THR A 98 -3.72 24.30 -2.59
C THR A 98 -4.80 23.35 -3.10
N ASN A 99 -5.77 23.86 -3.83
CA ASN A 99 -6.77 23.12 -4.60
C ASN A 99 -6.07 22.36 -5.76
N VAL A 100 -5.30 21.35 -5.43
CA VAL A 100 -5.05 20.26 -6.37
C VAL A 100 -6.23 19.33 -6.22
N ALA A 101 -7.05 19.22 -7.25
CA ALA A 101 -8.15 18.26 -7.30
C ALA A 101 -7.57 16.86 -7.18
N VAL A 102 -7.43 16.41 -5.94
CA VAL A 102 -7.04 15.05 -5.61
C VAL A 102 -8.28 14.21 -5.89
N GLY A 103 -8.25 13.41 -6.95
CA GLY A 103 -9.22 12.35 -7.13
C GLY A 103 -9.35 11.59 -5.80
N ALA A 104 -10.55 11.16 -5.45
CA ALA A 104 -10.79 10.50 -4.17
C ALA A 104 -9.75 9.37 -3.98
N PRO A 105 -8.85 9.47 -2.98
CA PRO A 105 -7.78 8.51 -2.82
C PRO A 105 -8.38 7.15 -2.47
N GLY A 106 -8.09 6.14 -3.26
CA GLY A 106 -8.29 4.76 -2.83
C GLY A 106 -9.61 4.09 -3.21
N SER A 107 -10.34 4.53 -4.24
CA SER A 107 -11.51 3.79 -4.76
C SER A 107 -11.17 2.35 -5.23
N GLU A 108 -9.92 2.06 -5.52
CA GLU A 108 -9.45 0.74 -5.94
C GLU A 108 -9.58 -0.35 -4.84
N TRP A 109 -9.53 0.05 -3.57
CA TRP A 109 -9.64 -0.86 -2.43
C TRP A 109 -10.98 -0.73 -1.68
N GLY A 110 -11.73 0.36 -1.90
CA GLY A 110 -12.94 0.76 -1.17
C GLY A 110 -14.22 0.90 -1.99
N GLY A 111 -14.30 0.38 -3.21
CA GLY A 111 -15.51 0.51 -4.05
C GLY A 111 -16.74 -0.15 -3.43
N ASP A 112 -17.90 0.51 -3.56
CA ASP A 112 -19.21 0.20 -2.94
C ASP A 112 -19.84 -1.15 -3.32
N GLU A 113 -19.19 -1.95 -4.17
CA GLU A 113 -19.76 -3.24 -4.64
C GLU A 113 -19.47 -4.44 -3.73
N PHE A 114 -18.68 -4.27 -2.67
CA PHE A 114 -18.59 -5.31 -1.67
C PHE A 114 -19.63 -5.04 -0.59
N GLN A 115 -20.86 -5.58 -0.78
CA GLN A 115 -21.86 -5.68 0.28
C GLN A 115 -21.18 -6.29 1.51
N THR A 116 -21.05 -5.48 2.55
CA THR A 116 -20.67 -5.91 3.89
C THR A 116 -21.66 -6.99 4.30
N THR A 117 -21.23 -8.24 4.28
CA THR A 117 -21.90 -9.27 5.04
C THR A 117 -21.75 -8.86 6.52
N LYS A 118 -22.79 -9.05 7.31
CA LYS A 118 -22.88 -8.65 8.73
C LYS A 118 -21.78 -9.20 9.66
N ASP A 119 -20.85 -9.97 9.11
CA ASP A 119 -19.71 -10.57 9.81
C ASP A 119 -18.45 -9.69 9.80
N ASP A 120 -18.51 -8.46 9.23
CA ASP A 120 -17.37 -7.53 9.15
C ASP A 120 -17.24 -6.61 10.40
N ASP A 121 -18.05 -6.79 11.43
CA ASP A 121 -17.97 -6.02 12.69
C ASP A 121 -16.78 -6.39 13.59
N ASP A 122 -16.03 -7.44 13.26
CA ASP A 122 -14.76 -7.80 13.91
C ASP A 122 -13.57 -7.06 13.28
N ALA A 123 -13.73 -5.78 12.96
CA ALA A 123 -12.61 -4.90 12.74
C ALA A 123 -11.90 -4.61 14.09
N GLU A 124 -11.37 -5.64 14.72
CA GLU A 124 -10.30 -5.50 15.67
C GLU A 124 -9.19 -4.74 14.94
N GLY A 125 -9.09 -3.44 15.26
CA GLY A 125 -8.26 -2.51 14.50
C GLY A 125 -6.86 -3.07 14.37
N LEU A 126 -6.12 -2.69 13.33
CA LEU A 126 -4.75 -3.12 13.05
C LEU A 126 -3.79 -2.74 14.20
N ARG A 127 -4.08 -3.27 15.39
CA ARG A 127 -3.34 -2.98 16.60
C ARG A 127 -2.04 -3.77 16.59
N VAL A 128 -0.94 -3.06 16.46
CA VAL A 128 0.40 -3.63 16.58
C VAL A 128 0.75 -3.78 18.06
N GLU A 129 1.23 -4.95 18.46
CA GLU A 129 1.72 -5.18 19.80
C GLU A 129 3.13 -4.60 19.98
N ASN A 130 3.49 -4.26 21.22
CA ASN A 130 4.80 -3.67 21.47
C ASN A 130 5.92 -4.67 21.15
N GLY A 131 6.84 -4.28 20.25
CA GLY A 131 7.94 -5.12 19.80
C GLY A 131 7.56 -6.22 18.80
N GLU A 132 6.32 -6.22 18.29
CA GLU A 132 5.86 -7.19 17.29
C GLU A 132 6.61 -7.00 15.95
N THR A 133 7.05 -8.13 15.36
CA THR A 133 7.65 -8.14 14.02
C THR A 133 6.57 -8.17 12.95
N MET A 134 6.89 -7.70 11.73
CA MET A 134 5.95 -7.72 10.61
C MET A 134 5.48 -9.13 10.26
N ASP A 135 6.36 -10.12 10.34
CA ASP A 135 5.99 -11.53 10.08
C ASP A 135 5.00 -12.07 11.12
N ALA A 136 5.21 -11.78 12.40
CA ALA A 136 4.29 -12.17 13.47
C ALA A 136 2.92 -11.49 13.31
N PHE A 137 2.92 -10.19 13.05
CA PHE A 137 1.74 -9.39 12.78
C PHE A 137 0.91 -9.95 11.63
N LEU A 138 1.53 -10.21 10.47
CA LEU A 138 0.83 -10.76 9.31
C LEU A 138 0.35 -12.20 9.53
N THR A 139 1.10 -12.99 10.34
CA THR A 139 0.68 -14.33 10.73
C THR A 139 -0.59 -14.29 11.57
N ARG A 140 -0.67 -13.38 12.53
CA ARG A 140 -1.86 -13.16 13.36
C ARG A 140 -3.09 -12.75 12.54
N HIS A 141 -2.87 -12.02 11.45
CA HIS A 141 -3.93 -11.66 10.49
C HIS A 141 -4.26 -12.77 9.47
N GLY A 142 -3.70 -13.98 9.63
CA GLY A 142 -4.04 -15.15 8.84
C GLY A 142 -3.47 -15.17 7.42
N LEU A 143 -2.39 -14.43 7.15
CA LEU A 143 -1.73 -14.45 5.86
C LEU A 143 -0.78 -15.65 5.75
N SER A 144 -0.81 -16.35 4.61
CA SER A 144 0.13 -17.44 4.29
C SER A 144 1.56 -16.91 4.14
N ALA A 145 2.56 -17.79 4.22
CA ALA A 145 3.97 -17.40 4.10
C ALA A 145 4.27 -16.63 2.80
N SER A 146 3.67 -17.05 1.68
CA SER A 146 3.84 -16.36 0.40
C SER A 146 3.22 -14.97 0.41
N LEU A 147 2.05 -14.80 1.03
CA LEU A 147 1.40 -13.50 1.17
C LEU A 147 2.16 -12.59 2.13
N ARG A 148 2.71 -13.13 3.23
CA ARG A 148 3.55 -12.35 4.14
C ARG A 148 4.77 -11.79 3.43
N ALA A 149 5.46 -12.63 2.64
CA ALA A 149 6.58 -12.16 1.82
C ALA A 149 6.15 -11.06 0.83
N ALA A 150 5.05 -11.27 0.10
CA ALA A 150 4.53 -10.29 -0.84
C ALA A 150 4.19 -8.95 -0.16
N VAL A 151 3.49 -8.98 0.96
CA VAL A 151 3.12 -7.76 1.70
C VAL A 151 4.35 -7.06 2.26
N THR A 152 5.27 -7.81 2.88
CA THR A 152 6.45 -7.22 3.53
C THR A 152 7.43 -6.62 2.51
N TYR A 153 7.77 -7.36 1.47
CA TYR A 153 8.84 -6.93 0.56
C TYR A 153 8.34 -6.06 -0.60
N ALA A 154 7.16 -6.37 -1.15
CA ALA A 154 6.68 -5.70 -2.35
C ALA A 154 5.71 -4.54 -2.09
N LEU A 155 4.92 -4.59 -1.02
CA LEU A 155 3.96 -3.54 -0.70
C LEU A 155 4.48 -2.62 0.40
N ALA A 156 4.95 -3.16 1.52
CA ALA A 156 5.55 -2.37 2.60
C ALA A 156 7.03 -2.00 2.34
N LEU A 157 7.63 -2.49 1.24
CA LEU A 157 8.99 -2.17 0.77
C LEU A 157 10.09 -2.41 1.83
N GLN A 158 9.88 -3.39 2.71
CA GLN A 158 10.84 -3.72 3.75
C GLN A 158 11.95 -4.61 3.19
N THR A 159 13.13 -4.53 3.79
CA THR A 159 14.29 -5.36 3.42
C THR A 159 14.40 -6.65 4.24
N ARG A 160 13.66 -6.75 5.35
CA ARG A 160 13.73 -7.87 6.30
C ARG A 160 12.34 -8.23 6.81
N ALA A 161 12.09 -9.52 7.03
CA ALA A 161 10.82 -10.01 7.56
C ALA A 161 10.64 -9.73 9.07
N ASP A 162 11.77 -9.61 9.79
CA ASP A 162 11.81 -9.32 11.22
C ASP A 162 11.81 -7.80 11.55
N CYS A 163 11.48 -6.95 10.58
CA CYS A 163 11.31 -5.52 10.81
C CYS A 163 10.15 -5.26 11.78
N ALA A 164 10.18 -4.10 12.45
CA ALA A 164 9.12 -3.70 13.36
C ALA A 164 7.79 -3.52 12.60
N ALA A 165 6.74 -4.19 13.06
CA ALA A 165 5.42 -4.14 12.44
C ALA A 165 4.87 -2.71 12.37
N ALA A 166 5.09 -1.90 13.39
CA ALA A 166 4.63 -0.51 13.43
C ALA A 166 5.19 0.33 12.27
N THR A 167 6.51 0.24 12.00
CA THR A 167 7.15 0.97 10.90
C THR A 167 6.66 0.43 9.55
N ALA A 168 6.66 -0.89 9.38
CA ALA A 168 6.23 -1.52 8.13
C ALA A 168 4.76 -1.24 7.80
N LEU A 169 3.90 -1.13 8.82
CA LEU A 169 2.49 -0.77 8.63
C LEU A 169 2.33 0.68 8.16
N GLU A 170 3.11 1.63 8.69
CA GLU A 170 3.10 3.01 8.20
C GLU A 170 3.54 3.10 6.74
N ASP A 171 4.61 2.41 6.36
CA ASP A 171 5.08 2.36 4.97
C ASP A 171 4.01 1.72 4.05
N LEU A 172 3.36 0.66 4.51
CA LEU A 172 2.25 0.01 3.79
C LEU A 172 1.05 0.95 3.62
N LYS A 173 0.71 1.76 4.62
CA LYS A 173 -0.34 2.79 4.52
C LYS A 173 0.01 3.81 3.44
N VAL A 174 1.25 4.29 3.40
CA VAL A 174 1.71 5.22 2.36
C VAL A 174 1.61 4.58 0.98
N TYR A 175 2.01 3.32 0.83
CA TYR A 175 1.88 2.60 -0.43
C TYR A 175 0.41 2.53 -0.89
N ILE A 176 -0.49 2.08 -0.02
CA ILE A 176 -1.92 1.94 -0.34
C ILE A 176 -2.57 3.28 -0.71
N LEU A 177 -2.23 4.35 0.00
CA LEU A 177 -2.72 5.70 -0.32
C LEU A 177 -2.12 6.25 -1.62
N SER A 178 -0.98 5.73 -2.06
CA SER A 178 -0.32 6.14 -3.30
C SER A 178 -0.96 5.51 -4.53
N VAL A 179 -1.48 4.30 -4.38
CA VAL A 179 -2.18 3.60 -5.47
C VAL A 179 -3.39 4.42 -5.90
N ALA A 180 -3.48 4.71 -7.18
CA ALA A 180 -4.54 5.52 -7.80
C ALA A 180 -4.65 6.99 -7.34
N LYS A 181 -3.73 7.53 -6.54
CA LYS A 181 -3.77 8.94 -6.11
C LYS A 181 -3.77 9.92 -7.28
N TYR A 182 -3.05 9.61 -8.34
CA TYR A 182 -2.95 10.44 -9.54
C TYR A 182 -3.65 9.84 -10.77
N GLY A 183 -4.55 8.89 -10.55
CA GLY A 183 -5.35 8.23 -11.58
C GLY A 183 -5.11 6.72 -11.66
N PRO A 184 -5.98 5.96 -12.33
CA PRO A 184 -5.96 4.49 -12.34
C PRO A 184 -4.74 3.88 -13.04
N GLN A 185 -3.99 4.67 -13.78
CA GLN A 185 -2.75 4.27 -14.51
C GLN A 185 -1.47 4.66 -13.74
N THR A 186 -1.59 5.46 -12.69
CA THR A 186 -0.46 5.93 -11.91
C THR A 186 -0.39 5.15 -10.60
N GLY A 187 0.15 3.97 -10.68
CA GLY A 187 0.65 3.27 -9.51
C GLY A 187 1.78 4.04 -8.83
N ALA A 188 2.58 3.39 -8.03
CA ALA A 188 3.82 3.96 -7.56
C ALA A 188 4.72 4.30 -8.76
N CYS A 189 5.31 5.48 -8.77
CA CYS A 189 6.29 5.93 -9.76
C CYS A 189 7.71 5.77 -9.22
#